data_873bcb4065d14d33190bfdcea7db7809
#
_entry.id   873bcb4065d14d33190bfdcea7db7809
#
_cell.length_a   1.000
_cell.length_b   1.000
_cell.length_c   1.000
_cell.angle_alpha   90.00
_cell.angle_beta   90.00
_cell.angle_gamma   90.00
#
_symmetry.space_group_name_H-M   'P 1'
#
loop_
_entity.id
_entity.type
_entity.pdbx_description
1 polymer ?
#
loop_
_entity_poly.entity_id
_entity_poly.type
_entity_poly.pdbx_seq_one_letter_code
_entity_poly.pdbx_strand_id
1 'polypeptide(L)'
;MFASLRKVASAVLAATAAVALAACSGGAAPSSSSTGASAASERTITVFAAASLKGTYTEIGKKVEAANPGLKVKFSFLGSQDLVSQLSNGADAQVLATANKSTMNDAVKAGVVGTPTEFATNVLTLIVPKGNPAKVTGLDASLDNAKLVICAPAVPCGAATLKLSKATGITLKPVSEEQKVTDVRTKVETGEADAGLVYTTDAKASGDKVETIKIDSHGVVNHYLIAPTKSAANNKDAKIFIDYVNSKEGQAILAKAGFGAPATK
;
A
#
# COMPACT_ATOMS: atom_id res chain seq x y z
N MET A 1 -5.55 45.11 34.22
CA MET A 1 -5.74 46.46 33.64
C MET A 1 -6.33 46.27 32.24
N PHE A 2 -7.60 46.79 32.09
CA PHE A 2 -8.33 47.17 30.87
C PHE A 2 -8.43 46.15 29.70
N ALA A 3 -9.49 45.41 29.49
CA ALA A 3 -10.88 45.75 29.07
C ALA A 3 -10.96 46.59 27.77
N SER A 4 -11.51 46.01 26.71
CA SER A 4 -12.46 46.68 25.85
C SER A 4 -13.32 45.74 25.01
N LEU A 5 -14.59 45.64 25.34
CA LEU A 5 -15.70 45.16 24.53
C LEU A 5 -15.98 46.14 23.38
N ARG A 6 -16.37 45.64 22.22
CA ARG A 6 -17.28 46.37 21.31
C ARG A 6 -18.32 45.43 20.70
N LYS A 7 -19.54 45.56 21.21
CA LYS A 7 -20.79 45.15 20.55
C LYS A 7 -21.15 46.19 19.50
N VAL A 8 -21.66 45.80 18.36
CA VAL A 8 -22.59 46.62 17.56
C VAL A 8 -23.70 45.72 17.03
N ALA A 9 -24.90 46.20 17.22
CA ALA A 9 -26.18 45.55 17.02
C ALA A 9 -26.81 45.85 15.64
N SER A 10 -27.69 44.95 15.23
CA SER A 10 -29.01 45.11 14.58
C SER A 10 -29.18 46.02 13.36
N ALA A 11 -29.75 45.46 12.27
CA ALA A 11 -30.88 46.09 11.56
C ALA A 11 -31.71 45.03 10.82
N VAL A 12 -32.95 44.92 11.25
CA VAL A 12 -34.06 44.21 10.62
C VAL A 12 -34.65 45.13 9.56
N LEU A 13 -34.95 44.62 8.37
CA LEU A 13 -35.92 45.28 7.47
C LEU A 13 -36.78 44.20 6.80
N ALA A 14 -38.04 44.21 7.16
CA ALA A 14 -39.13 43.48 6.53
C ALA A 14 -39.70 44.32 5.37
N ALA A 15 -40.01 43.68 4.26
CA ALA A 15 -40.90 44.24 3.26
C ALA A 15 -41.79 43.18 2.65
N THR A 16 -43.07 43.44 2.70
CA THR A 16 -44.25 42.64 2.42
C THR A 16 -44.64 42.62 0.93
N ALA A 17 -45.18 41.45 0.51
CA ALA A 17 -46.34 41.20 -0.34
C ALA A 17 -46.45 41.81 -1.76
N ALA A 18 -46.70 40.91 -2.74
CA ALA A 18 -47.80 41.07 -3.72
C ALA A 18 -48.16 39.72 -4.33
N VAL A 19 -49.43 39.33 -4.15
CA VAL A 19 -50.15 38.24 -4.78
C VAL A 19 -50.61 38.69 -6.15
N ALA A 20 -50.35 37.86 -7.20
CA ALA A 20 -51.10 37.96 -8.46
C ALA A 20 -51.45 36.55 -8.93
N LEU A 21 -52.73 36.21 -8.82
CA LEU A 21 -53.38 35.10 -9.50
C LEU A 21 -53.58 35.51 -10.97
N ALA A 22 -53.16 34.65 -11.90
CA ALA A 22 -53.70 34.60 -13.26
C ALA A 22 -53.86 33.16 -13.68
N ALA A 23 -55.08 32.82 -14.06
CA ALA A 23 -55.59 31.50 -14.39
C ALA A 23 -55.34 31.11 -15.84
N CYS A 24 -55.23 29.79 -16.05
CA CYS A 24 -55.61 28.98 -17.20
C CYS A 24 -55.19 29.35 -18.61
N SER A 25 -54.33 28.50 -19.19
CA SER A 25 -54.76 27.84 -20.45
C SER A 25 -53.87 26.64 -20.74
N GLY A 26 -54.48 25.54 -21.16
CA GLY A 26 -53.86 24.22 -21.38
C GLY A 26 -52.90 24.19 -22.56
N GLY A 27 -51.78 23.53 -22.34
CA GLY A 27 -50.82 23.14 -23.35
C GLY A 27 -50.16 21.86 -22.87
N ALA A 28 -50.44 20.78 -23.56
CA ALA A 28 -49.76 19.49 -23.31
C ALA A 28 -48.28 19.66 -23.60
N ALA A 29 -47.44 19.72 -22.56
CA ALA A 29 -46.00 19.63 -22.69
C ALA A 29 -45.61 18.17 -22.84
N PRO A 30 -44.70 17.82 -23.76
CA PRO A 30 -44.17 16.46 -23.85
C PRO A 30 -43.37 16.16 -22.57
N SER A 31 -43.75 15.09 -21.90
CA SER A 31 -42.98 14.52 -20.79
C SER A 31 -41.59 14.18 -21.28
N SER A 32 -40.65 15.08 -21.06
CA SER A 32 -39.23 14.79 -21.10
C SER A 32 -38.97 13.83 -19.94
N SER A 33 -39.00 12.54 -20.25
CA SER A 33 -38.39 11.52 -19.39
C SER A 33 -36.89 11.84 -19.27
N SER A 34 -36.53 12.63 -18.27
CA SER A 34 -35.16 12.72 -17.84
C SER A 34 -34.79 11.31 -17.33
N THR A 35 -34.13 10.54 -18.18
CA THR A 35 -33.34 9.40 -17.76
C THR A 35 -32.27 9.96 -16.84
N GLY A 36 -32.62 10.11 -15.58
CA GLY A 36 -31.66 10.37 -14.51
C GLY A 36 -30.71 9.21 -14.47
N ALA A 37 -29.54 9.36 -15.08
CA ALA A 37 -28.42 8.49 -14.75
C ALA A 37 -28.25 8.62 -13.23
N SER A 38 -28.70 7.60 -12.50
CA SER A 38 -28.48 7.48 -11.07
C SER A 38 -26.98 7.55 -10.87
N ALA A 39 -26.48 8.68 -10.40
CA ALA A 39 -25.07 8.81 -10.03
C ALA A 39 -24.80 7.67 -9.03
N ALA A 40 -23.95 6.73 -9.42
CA ALA A 40 -23.58 5.62 -8.55
C ALA A 40 -23.06 6.21 -7.23
N SER A 41 -23.68 5.85 -6.13
CA SER A 41 -23.29 6.34 -4.81
C SER A 41 -21.81 6.05 -4.60
N GLU A 42 -21.05 7.03 -4.15
CA GLU A 42 -19.62 6.86 -3.88
C GLU A 42 -19.42 5.85 -2.74
N ARG A 43 -18.63 4.82 -3.01
CA ARG A 43 -18.24 3.78 -2.06
C ARG A 43 -16.72 3.80 -1.94
N THR A 44 -16.21 3.69 -0.74
CA THR A 44 -14.77 3.72 -0.49
C THR A 44 -14.36 2.45 0.26
N ILE A 45 -13.27 1.83 -0.16
CA ILE A 45 -12.54 0.85 0.64
C ILE A 45 -11.14 1.36 0.96
N THR A 46 -10.65 1.02 2.14
CA THR A 46 -9.27 1.24 2.55
C THR A 46 -8.51 -0.09 2.49
N VAL A 47 -7.41 -0.10 1.77
CA VAL A 47 -6.53 -1.25 1.63
C VAL A 47 -5.23 -0.98 2.38
N PHE A 48 -4.95 -1.75 3.41
CA PHE A 48 -3.68 -1.78 4.12
C PHE A 48 -2.75 -2.74 3.40
N ALA A 49 -1.66 -2.24 2.85
CA ALA A 49 -0.75 -3.02 2.02
C ALA A 49 0.72 -2.79 2.38
N ALA A 50 1.51 -3.85 2.37
CA ALA A 50 2.95 -3.76 2.55
C ALA A 50 3.56 -2.72 1.61
N ALA A 51 4.55 -1.96 2.09
CA ALA A 51 5.15 -0.83 1.37
C ALA A 51 5.70 -1.23 -0.02
N SER A 52 6.22 -2.45 -0.17
CA SER A 52 6.70 -3.01 -1.45
C SER A 52 5.60 -3.16 -2.52
N LEU A 53 4.32 -3.15 -2.12
CA LEU A 53 3.18 -3.27 -3.04
C LEU A 53 2.73 -1.91 -3.62
N LYS A 54 3.33 -0.78 -3.17
CA LYS A 54 2.84 0.56 -3.52
C LYS A 54 2.64 0.77 -5.02
N GLY A 55 3.61 0.42 -5.83
CA GLY A 55 3.53 0.61 -7.29
C GLY A 55 2.41 -0.22 -7.93
N THR A 56 2.42 -1.53 -7.68
CA THR A 56 1.45 -2.48 -8.26
C THR A 56 0.03 -2.24 -7.76
N TYR A 57 -0.15 -2.00 -6.47
CA TYR A 57 -1.48 -1.80 -5.88
C TYR A 57 -2.08 -0.45 -6.28
N THR A 58 -1.27 0.59 -6.48
CA THR A 58 -1.75 1.85 -7.06
C THR A 58 -2.26 1.64 -8.49
N GLU A 59 -1.57 0.84 -9.31
CA GLU A 59 -2.02 0.50 -10.65
C GLU A 59 -3.29 -0.36 -10.62
N ILE A 60 -3.32 -1.41 -9.80
CA ILE A 60 -4.49 -2.27 -9.60
C ILE A 60 -5.69 -1.46 -9.13
N GLY A 61 -5.53 -0.57 -8.14
CA GLY A 61 -6.60 0.28 -7.63
C GLY A 61 -7.24 1.12 -8.72
N LYS A 62 -6.44 1.75 -9.58
CA LYS A 62 -6.95 2.51 -10.74
C LYS A 62 -7.77 1.62 -11.70
N LYS A 63 -7.34 0.39 -11.94
CA LYS A 63 -8.07 -0.55 -12.80
C LYS A 63 -9.39 -1.00 -12.16
N VAL A 64 -9.36 -1.28 -10.86
CA VAL A 64 -10.56 -1.64 -10.08
C VAL A 64 -11.57 -0.49 -10.08
N GLU A 65 -11.13 0.75 -9.82
CA GLU A 65 -12.00 1.93 -9.86
C GLU A 65 -12.61 2.15 -11.25
N ALA A 66 -11.81 2.03 -12.30
CA ALA A 66 -12.28 2.20 -13.67
C ALA A 66 -13.33 1.15 -14.08
N ALA A 67 -13.20 -0.07 -13.57
CA ALA A 67 -14.14 -1.17 -13.85
C ALA A 67 -15.39 -1.11 -12.95
N ASN A 68 -15.39 -0.31 -11.87
CA ASN A 68 -16.48 -0.27 -10.88
C ASN A 68 -16.87 1.20 -10.58
N PRO A 69 -17.71 1.82 -11.41
CA PRO A 69 -18.13 3.22 -11.21
C PRO A 69 -18.63 3.49 -9.79
N GLY A 70 -18.17 4.58 -9.19
CA GLY A 70 -18.50 4.96 -7.81
C GLY A 70 -17.65 4.28 -6.73
N LEU A 71 -16.79 3.30 -7.06
CA LEU A 71 -15.85 2.72 -6.11
C LEU A 71 -14.57 3.56 -6.07
N LYS A 72 -14.08 3.85 -4.84
CA LYS A 72 -12.78 4.45 -4.54
C LYS A 72 -11.93 3.53 -3.69
N VAL A 73 -10.66 3.39 -4.05
CA VAL A 73 -9.69 2.54 -3.33
C VAL A 73 -8.63 3.44 -2.70
N LYS A 74 -8.66 3.56 -1.38
CA LYS A 74 -7.65 4.27 -0.59
C LYS A 74 -6.61 3.29 -0.09
N PHE A 75 -5.35 3.71 -0.04
CA PHE A 75 -4.25 2.86 0.41
C PHE A 75 -3.52 3.45 1.61
N SER A 76 -3.12 2.56 2.54
CA SER A 76 -2.06 2.82 3.52
C SER A 76 -0.92 1.86 3.23
N PHE A 77 0.28 2.42 2.90
CA PHE A 77 1.47 1.63 2.57
C PHE A 77 2.52 1.77 3.68
N LEU A 78 2.62 0.76 4.52
CA LEU A 78 3.53 0.72 5.68
C LEU A 78 4.27 -0.62 5.76
N GLY A 79 5.10 -0.80 6.78
CA GLY A 79 5.56 -2.12 7.16
C GLY A 79 4.37 -3.02 7.52
N SER A 80 4.41 -4.29 7.16
CA SER A 80 3.28 -5.19 7.41
C SER A 80 2.96 -5.31 8.91
N GLN A 81 3.98 -5.28 9.78
CA GLN A 81 3.82 -5.31 11.23
C GLN A 81 3.05 -4.10 11.76
N ASP A 82 3.29 -2.91 11.19
CA ASP A 82 2.59 -1.67 11.59
C ASP A 82 1.12 -1.71 11.17
N LEU A 83 0.84 -2.25 9.97
CA LEU A 83 -0.53 -2.41 9.47
C LEU A 83 -1.34 -3.36 10.36
N VAL A 84 -0.73 -4.49 10.79
CA VAL A 84 -1.37 -5.44 11.72
C VAL A 84 -1.57 -4.79 13.08
N SER A 85 -0.59 -4.04 13.57
CA SER A 85 -0.72 -3.28 14.83
C SER A 85 -1.87 -2.28 14.75
N GLN A 86 -1.97 -1.51 13.67
CA GLN A 86 -3.06 -0.55 13.46
C GLN A 86 -4.44 -1.23 13.45
N LEU A 87 -4.59 -2.36 12.71
CA LEU A 87 -5.83 -3.14 12.71
C LEU A 87 -6.19 -3.67 14.09
N SER A 88 -5.20 -4.18 14.84
CA SER A 88 -5.39 -4.68 16.21
C SER A 88 -5.81 -3.58 17.18
N ASN A 89 -5.43 -2.33 16.88
CA ASN A 89 -5.83 -1.13 17.63
C ASN A 89 -7.10 -0.47 17.09
N GLY A 90 -7.84 -1.16 16.20
CA GLY A 90 -9.16 -0.71 15.74
C GLY A 90 -9.15 0.21 14.52
N ALA A 91 -8.04 0.31 13.78
CA ALA A 91 -8.03 1.04 12.52
C ALA A 91 -9.00 0.41 11.51
N ASP A 92 -9.74 1.24 10.77
CA ASP A 92 -10.70 0.78 9.76
C ASP A 92 -10.02 0.60 8.41
N ALA A 93 -9.94 -0.64 7.98
CA ALA A 93 -9.56 -1.03 6.63
C ALA A 93 -10.35 -2.26 6.21
N GLN A 94 -10.56 -2.41 4.91
CA GLN A 94 -11.36 -3.51 4.38
C GLN A 94 -10.50 -4.69 3.88
N VAL A 95 -9.24 -4.42 3.54
CA VAL A 95 -8.29 -5.42 3.04
C VAL A 95 -6.94 -5.24 3.72
N LEU A 96 -6.29 -6.35 4.08
CA LEU A 96 -4.91 -6.42 4.50
C LEU A 96 -4.09 -7.25 3.52
N ALA A 97 -2.95 -6.71 3.04
CA ALA A 97 -1.97 -7.43 2.23
C ALA A 97 -0.57 -7.32 2.86
N THR A 98 0.02 -8.44 3.25
CA THR A 98 1.32 -8.50 3.93
C THR A 98 2.42 -9.06 3.04
N ALA A 99 3.67 -8.74 3.36
CA ALA A 99 4.86 -9.19 2.62
C ALA A 99 5.48 -10.48 3.18
N ASN A 100 4.86 -11.14 4.16
CA ASN A 100 5.25 -12.48 4.62
C ASN A 100 4.12 -13.20 5.34
N LYS A 101 4.28 -14.55 5.46
CA LYS A 101 3.34 -15.42 6.17
C LYS A 101 3.28 -15.14 7.67
N SER A 102 4.42 -14.82 8.30
CA SER A 102 4.47 -14.61 9.75
C SER A 102 3.54 -13.47 10.17
N THR A 103 3.67 -12.30 9.56
CA THR A 103 2.86 -11.14 9.90
C THR A 103 1.36 -11.35 9.60
N MET A 104 1.03 -12.06 8.51
CA MET A 104 -0.36 -12.42 8.25
C MET A 104 -0.90 -13.39 9.29
N ASN A 105 -0.10 -14.35 9.74
CA ASN A 105 -0.48 -15.28 10.81
C ASN A 105 -0.72 -14.53 12.14
N ASP A 106 0.04 -13.47 12.43
CA ASP A 106 -0.19 -12.63 13.59
C ASP A 106 -1.53 -11.89 13.49
N ALA A 107 -1.91 -11.40 12.30
CA ALA A 107 -3.23 -10.82 12.06
C ALA A 107 -4.37 -11.84 12.23
N VAL A 108 -4.16 -13.09 11.79
CA VAL A 108 -5.13 -14.19 11.97
C VAL A 108 -5.27 -14.52 13.46
N LYS A 109 -4.16 -14.66 14.20
CA LYS A 109 -4.16 -14.92 15.66
C LYS A 109 -4.85 -13.80 16.44
N ALA A 110 -4.64 -12.54 16.02
CA ALA A 110 -5.32 -11.38 16.59
C ALA A 110 -6.81 -11.31 16.22
N GLY A 111 -7.31 -12.18 15.33
CA GLY A 111 -8.70 -12.21 14.90
C GLY A 111 -9.14 -11.01 14.07
N VAL A 112 -8.21 -10.25 13.49
CA VAL A 112 -8.50 -9.00 12.76
C VAL A 112 -8.70 -9.21 11.26
N VAL A 113 -8.43 -10.40 10.72
CA VAL A 113 -8.64 -10.76 9.31
C VAL A 113 -9.42 -12.05 9.14
N GLY A 114 -10.02 -12.23 7.96
CA GLY A 114 -10.60 -13.50 7.50
C GLY A 114 -9.52 -14.45 6.97
N THR A 115 -9.94 -15.40 6.11
CA THR A 115 -9.04 -16.41 5.52
C THR A 115 -8.06 -15.77 4.53
N PRO A 116 -6.73 -15.87 4.74
CA PRO A 116 -5.76 -15.33 3.83
C PRO A 116 -5.58 -16.21 2.58
N THR A 117 -5.24 -15.56 1.47
CA THR A 117 -4.81 -16.21 0.22
C THR A 117 -3.42 -15.70 -0.17
N GLU A 118 -2.52 -16.62 -0.53
CA GLU A 118 -1.22 -16.25 -1.11
C GLU A 118 -1.42 -15.80 -2.56
N PHE A 119 -0.85 -14.63 -2.92
CA PHE A 119 -1.03 -14.05 -4.25
C PHE A 119 0.27 -13.76 -4.98
N ALA A 120 1.42 -13.74 -4.30
CA ALA A 120 2.71 -13.47 -4.91
C ALA A 120 3.86 -13.97 -4.03
N THR A 121 5.06 -14.04 -4.62
CA THR A 121 6.32 -14.26 -3.92
C THR A 121 7.33 -13.17 -4.26
N ASN A 122 8.37 -13.02 -3.42
CA ASN A 122 9.48 -12.11 -3.68
C ASN A 122 10.76 -12.61 -2.99
N VAL A 123 11.91 -12.12 -3.43
CA VAL A 123 13.21 -12.42 -2.82
C VAL A 123 13.99 -11.14 -2.59
N LEU A 124 14.94 -11.17 -1.65
CA LEU A 124 15.84 -10.07 -1.41
C LEU A 124 16.91 -9.97 -2.51
N THR A 125 17.37 -8.75 -2.72
CA THR A 125 18.56 -8.40 -3.50
C THR A 125 19.31 -7.28 -2.81
N LEU A 126 20.56 -7.07 -3.18
CA LEU A 126 21.37 -5.97 -2.69
C LEU A 126 21.34 -4.84 -3.71
N ILE A 127 21.11 -3.62 -3.26
CA ILE A 127 21.18 -2.41 -4.09
C ILE A 127 22.26 -1.47 -3.56
N VAL A 128 22.86 -0.73 -4.48
CA VAL A 128 23.84 0.32 -4.21
C VAL A 128 23.48 1.57 -5.01
N PRO A 129 23.93 2.78 -4.65
CA PRO A 129 23.76 3.96 -5.46
C PRO A 129 24.38 3.78 -6.84
N LYS A 130 23.87 4.49 -7.84
CA LYS A 130 24.41 4.47 -9.20
C LYS A 130 25.93 4.72 -9.18
N GLY A 131 26.67 3.91 -9.94
CA GLY A 131 28.13 3.95 -10.00
C GLY A 131 28.84 3.26 -8.85
N ASN A 132 28.12 2.70 -7.88
CA ASN A 132 28.65 1.92 -6.77
C ASN A 132 29.91 2.53 -6.12
N PRO A 133 29.82 3.74 -5.55
CA PRO A 133 30.98 4.47 -5.06
C PRO A 133 31.75 3.73 -3.94
N ALA A 134 31.03 2.94 -3.14
CA ALA A 134 31.63 2.14 -2.06
C ALA A 134 32.23 0.80 -2.56
N LYS A 135 32.12 0.49 -3.85
CA LYS A 135 32.65 -0.75 -4.48
C LYS A 135 32.17 -2.04 -3.80
N VAL A 136 30.91 -2.05 -3.38
CA VAL A 136 30.27 -3.22 -2.79
C VAL A 136 30.13 -4.30 -3.88
N THR A 137 30.52 -5.55 -3.58
CA THR A 137 30.54 -6.65 -4.55
C THR A 137 29.49 -7.73 -4.26
N GLY A 138 29.00 -7.81 -3.02
CA GLY A 138 28.04 -8.82 -2.61
C GLY A 138 27.72 -8.79 -1.12
N LEU A 139 27.18 -9.89 -0.63
CA LEU A 139 27.11 -10.17 0.81
C LEU A 139 28.45 -10.76 1.27
N ASP A 140 29.45 -9.90 1.36
CA ASP A 140 30.83 -10.27 1.66
C ASP A 140 31.55 -9.13 2.42
N ALA A 141 32.88 -9.24 2.58
CA ALA A 141 33.70 -8.25 3.29
C ALA A 141 33.64 -6.84 2.68
N SER A 142 33.17 -6.68 1.43
CA SER A 142 32.97 -5.33 0.85
C SER A 142 31.96 -4.49 1.60
N LEU A 143 31.08 -5.11 2.41
CA LEU A 143 30.12 -4.43 3.26
C LEU A 143 30.71 -3.91 4.59
N ASP A 144 31.90 -4.36 5.00
CA ASP A 144 32.48 -4.00 6.32
C ASP A 144 32.71 -2.49 6.50
N ASN A 145 32.99 -1.77 5.41
CA ASN A 145 33.22 -0.31 5.42
C ASN A 145 32.09 0.46 4.73
N ALA A 146 31.03 -0.20 4.31
CA ALA A 146 29.88 0.41 3.65
C ALA A 146 28.79 0.76 4.68
N LYS A 147 28.12 1.86 4.46
CA LYS A 147 26.91 2.23 5.21
C LYS A 147 25.75 1.35 4.74
N LEU A 148 25.68 0.13 5.28
CA LEU A 148 24.60 -0.80 4.98
C LEU A 148 23.34 -0.40 5.73
N VAL A 149 22.21 -0.31 5.02
CA VAL A 149 20.87 -0.12 5.61
C VAL A 149 19.99 -1.33 5.30
N ILE A 150 19.28 -1.82 6.30
CA ILE A 150 18.36 -2.95 6.20
C ILE A 150 17.02 -2.62 6.83
N CYS A 151 16.05 -3.51 6.71
CA CYS A 151 14.82 -3.41 7.50
C CYS A 151 15.05 -3.94 8.92
N ALA A 152 14.35 -3.38 9.90
CA ALA A 152 14.31 -3.88 11.27
C ALA A 152 13.79 -5.34 11.32
N PRO A 153 14.22 -6.16 12.29
CA PRO A 153 13.86 -7.58 12.36
C PRO A 153 12.37 -7.91 12.33
N ALA A 154 11.53 -7.04 12.90
CA ALA A 154 10.08 -7.21 12.93
C ALA A 154 9.41 -7.00 11.55
N VAL A 155 10.09 -6.30 10.65
CA VAL A 155 9.60 -6.01 9.30
C VAL A 155 9.79 -7.24 8.40
N PRO A 156 8.88 -7.56 7.45
CA PRO A 156 9.04 -8.73 6.56
C PRO A 156 10.38 -8.83 5.85
N CYS A 157 10.92 -7.71 5.35
CA CYS A 157 12.25 -7.64 4.74
C CYS A 157 13.39 -7.89 5.75
N GLY A 158 13.27 -7.38 6.98
CA GLY A 158 14.25 -7.64 8.05
C GLY A 158 14.24 -9.09 8.51
N ALA A 159 13.06 -9.68 8.68
CA ALA A 159 12.93 -11.12 8.96
C ALA A 159 13.56 -11.98 7.85
N ALA A 160 13.42 -11.57 6.58
CA ALA A 160 14.09 -12.24 5.46
C ALA A 160 15.61 -12.03 5.50
N THR A 161 16.07 -10.81 5.82
CA THR A 161 17.50 -10.49 6.00
C THR A 161 18.14 -11.36 7.07
N LEU A 162 17.49 -11.56 8.22
CA LEU A 162 18.00 -12.44 9.28
C LEU A 162 18.11 -13.90 8.82
N LYS A 163 17.12 -14.39 8.06
CA LYS A 163 17.18 -15.75 7.48
C LYS A 163 18.32 -15.87 6.49
N LEU A 164 18.51 -14.86 5.64
CA LEU A 164 19.57 -14.83 4.65
C LEU A 164 20.96 -14.78 5.33
N SER A 165 21.14 -13.92 6.33
CA SER A 165 22.36 -13.85 7.16
C SER A 165 22.69 -15.21 7.80
N LYS A 166 21.70 -15.88 8.35
CA LYS A 166 21.85 -17.22 8.93
C LYS A 166 22.22 -18.27 7.86
N ALA A 167 21.58 -18.22 6.69
CA ALA A 167 21.80 -19.18 5.62
C ALA A 167 23.20 -19.05 4.98
N THR A 168 23.71 -17.83 4.90
CA THR A 168 25.05 -17.52 4.35
C THR A 168 26.16 -17.59 5.39
N GLY A 169 25.85 -17.57 6.67
CA GLY A 169 26.83 -17.44 7.76
C GLY A 169 27.45 -16.03 7.88
N ILE A 170 26.94 -15.06 7.13
CA ILE A 170 27.47 -13.68 7.11
C ILE A 170 26.79 -12.85 8.18
N THR A 171 27.58 -12.23 9.05
CA THR A 171 27.09 -11.25 10.03
C THR A 171 27.03 -9.87 9.41
N LEU A 172 25.82 -9.36 9.22
CA LEU A 172 25.60 -8.01 8.70
C LEU A 172 25.73 -6.97 9.82
N LYS A 173 26.35 -5.83 9.51
CA LYS A 173 26.56 -4.71 10.45
C LYS A 173 25.86 -3.45 9.89
N PRO A 174 24.52 -3.38 9.97
CA PRO A 174 23.81 -2.22 9.43
C PRO A 174 24.09 -0.96 10.28
N VAL A 175 24.18 0.18 9.62
CA VAL A 175 24.24 1.49 10.28
C VAL A 175 22.83 2.00 10.65
N SER A 176 21.80 1.43 10.03
CA SER A 176 20.40 1.81 10.29
C SER A 176 19.45 0.67 9.93
N GLU A 177 18.35 0.57 10.68
CA GLU A 177 17.28 -0.43 10.52
C GLU A 177 15.94 0.28 10.31
N GLU A 178 15.30 0.06 9.16
CA GLU A 178 14.11 0.81 8.75
C GLU A 178 12.81 0.04 9.00
N GLN A 179 11.73 0.78 9.25
CA GLN A 179 10.42 0.20 9.53
C GLN A 179 9.65 -0.24 8.27
N LYS A 180 10.15 0.09 7.08
CA LYS A 180 9.61 -0.38 5.79
C LYS A 180 10.69 -0.38 4.70
N VAL A 181 10.55 -1.29 3.74
CA VAL A 181 11.55 -1.48 2.68
C VAL A 181 11.75 -0.25 1.78
N THR A 182 10.71 0.56 1.61
CA THR A 182 10.81 1.79 0.81
C THR A 182 11.75 2.82 1.43
N ASP A 183 11.95 2.81 2.74
CA ASP A 183 12.89 3.72 3.41
C ASP A 183 14.32 3.25 3.20
N VAL A 184 14.58 1.93 3.27
CA VAL A 184 15.88 1.35 2.86
C VAL A 184 16.21 1.76 1.43
N ARG A 185 15.26 1.56 0.50
CA ARG A 185 15.42 1.92 -0.91
C ARG A 185 15.73 3.40 -1.07
N THR A 186 14.97 4.28 -0.43
CA THR A 186 15.13 5.74 -0.54
C THR A 186 16.51 6.18 -0.07
N LYS A 187 17.02 5.66 1.05
CA LYS A 187 18.36 6.00 1.57
C LYS A 187 19.46 5.62 0.58
N VAL A 188 19.30 4.51 -0.15
CA VAL A 188 20.26 4.15 -1.21
C VAL A 188 20.09 5.03 -2.44
N GLU A 189 18.83 5.29 -2.89
CA GLU A 189 18.55 6.17 -4.03
C GLU A 189 19.08 7.60 -3.84
N THR A 190 19.13 8.10 -2.60
CA THR A 190 19.62 9.45 -2.24
C THR A 190 21.10 9.51 -1.91
N GLY A 191 21.77 8.35 -1.83
CA GLY A 191 23.20 8.28 -1.46
C GLY A 191 23.46 8.46 0.06
N GLU A 192 22.41 8.44 0.90
CA GLU A 192 22.57 8.41 2.36
C GLU A 192 23.15 7.07 2.84
N ALA A 193 22.86 5.99 2.11
CA ALA A 193 23.40 4.65 2.33
C ALA A 193 24.22 4.20 1.12
N ASP A 194 25.29 3.45 1.40
CA ASP A 194 26.17 2.87 0.37
C ASP A 194 25.62 1.54 -0.17
N ALA A 195 24.80 0.84 0.62
CA ALA A 195 24.15 -0.41 0.25
C ALA A 195 22.85 -0.62 1.03
N GLY A 196 21.93 -1.38 0.45
CA GLY A 196 20.69 -1.74 1.12
C GLY A 196 20.14 -3.10 0.65
N LEU A 197 19.58 -3.87 1.58
CA LEU A 197 18.84 -5.09 1.27
C LEU A 197 17.36 -4.76 1.09
N VAL A 198 16.88 -4.96 -0.13
CA VAL A 198 15.50 -4.70 -0.55
C VAL A 198 14.96 -5.88 -1.35
N TYR A 199 13.68 -5.87 -1.70
CA TYR A 199 13.18 -6.89 -2.63
C TYR A 199 13.57 -6.58 -4.08
N THR A 200 13.61 -7.61 -4.92
CA THR A 200 13.88 -7.45 -6.37
C THR A 200 12.90 -6.48 -7.04
N THR A 201 11.65 -6.43 -6.56
CA THR A 201 10.64 -5.47 -7.03
C THR A 201 10.96 -4.03 -6.66
N ASP A 202 11.54 -3.80 -5.47
CA ASP A 202 11.96 -2.46 -5.04
C ASP A 202 13.17 -1.97 -5.85
N ALA A 203 14.15 -2.86 -6.08
CA ALA A 203 15.29 -2.58 -6.95
C ALA A 203 14.82 -2.19 -8.37
N LYS A 204 13.89 -2.96 -8.94
CA LYS A 204 13.30 -2.64 -10.25
C LYS A 204 12.54 -1.32 -10.26
N ALA A 205 11.82 -1.00 -9.19
CA ALA A 205 11.08 0.25 -9.07
C ALA A 205 11.98 1.48 -8.91
N SER A 206 13.24 1.31 -8.49
CA SER A 206 14.23 2.39 -8.43
C SER A 206 14.74 2.83 -9.82
N GLY A 207 14.57 2.00 -10.84
CA GLY A 207 15.07 2.29 -12.19
C GLY A 207 16.59 2.46 -12.19
N ASP A 208 17.06 3.53 -12.82
CA ASP A 208 18.49 3.86 -12.99
C ASP A 208 19.12 4.62 -11.81
N LYS A 209 18.38 4.80 -10.71
CA LYS A 209 18.90 5.47 -9.51
C LYS A 209 19.83 4.58 -8.70
N VAL A 210 19.69 3.27 -8.83
CA VAL A 210 20.49 2.28 -8.12
C VAL A 210 21.04 1.24 -9.08
N GLU A 211 22.11 0.58 -8.67
CA GLU A 211 22.59 -0.65 -9.29
C GLU A 211 22.22 -1.84 -8.40
N THR A 212 21.86 -2.93 -9.04
CA THR A 212 21.49 -4.17 -8.37
C THR A 212 22.67 -5.13 -8.38
N ILE A 213 23.11 -5.54 -7.20
CA ILE A 213 24.08 -6.60 -7.02
C ILE A 213 23.31 -7.89 -6.76
N LYS A 214 23.41 -8.82 -7.71
CA LYS A 214 22.72 -10.11 -7.60
C LYS A 214 23.31 -10.92 -6.45
N ILE A 215 22.47 -11.36 -5.54
CA ILE A 215 22.80 -12.26 -4.43
C ILE A 215 21.99 -13.54 -4.56
N ASP A 216 22.51 -14.65 -4.03
CA ASP A 216 21.74 -15.88 -3.91
C ASP A 216 20.72 -15.70 -2.78
N SER A 217 19.49 -16.10 -3.02
CA SER A 217 18.43 -16.07 -2.01
C SER A 217 18.56 -17.16 -0.97
N HIS A 218 19.37 -18.19 -1.22
CA HIS A 218 19.51 -19.41 -0.39
C HIS A 218 18.16 -20.01 0.02
N GLY A 219 17.17 -19.95 -0.88
CA GLY A 219 15.82 -20.44 -0.63
C GLY A 219 14.99 -19.54 0.30
N VAL A 220 15.47 -18.35 0.66
CA VAL A 220 14.69 -17.36 1.44
C VAL A 220 13.73 -16.66 0.51
N VAL A 221 12.47 -17.07 0.56
CA VAL A 221 11.37 -16.50 -0.24
C VAL A 221 10.35 -15.87 0.68
N ASN A 222 9.94 -14.65 0.36
CA ASN A 222 8.81 -13.99 0.97
C ASN A 222 7.52 -14.34 0.23
N HIS A 223 6.54 -14.84 0.96
CA HIS A 223 5.21 -15.16 0.47
C HIS A 223 4.25 -14.04 0.87
N TYR A 224 3.63 -13.42 -0.11
CA TYR A 224 2.69 -12.33 0.07
C TYR A 224 1.28 -12.86 0.17
N LEU A 225 0.57 -12.46 1.22
CA LEU A 225 -0.79 -12.89 1.49
C LEU A 225 -1.74 -11.69 1.55
N ILE A 226 -2.99 -11.93 1.10
CA ILE A 226 -4.08 -10.96 1.13
C ILE A 226 -5.28 -11.57 1.84
N ALA A 227 -5.98 -10.78 2.62
CA ALA A 227 -7.21 -11.19 3.30
C ALA A 227 -8.19 -10.01 3.42
N PRO A 228 -9.51 -10.24 3.43
CA PRO A 228 -10.44 -9.24 3.93
C PRO A 228 -10.21 -9.07 5.44
N THR A 229 -10.41 -7.87 5.96
CA THR A 229 -10.45 -7.68 7.42
C THR A 229 -11.68 -8.34 8.01
N LYS A 230 -11.65 -8.60 9.30
CA LYS A 230 -12.80 -9.26 9.99
C LYS A 230 -14.08 -8.42 9.88
N SER A 231 -13.97 -7.10 9.99
CA SER A 231 -15.09 -6.17 9.84
C SER A 231 -15.64 -6.11 8.41
N ALA A 232 -14.82 -6.46 7.42
CA ALA A 232 -15.18 -6.44 5.99
C ALA A 232 -15.40 -7.84 5.38
N ALA A 233 -15.60 -8.87 6.18
CA ALA A 233 -15.76 -10.26 5.70
C ALA A 233 -16.83 -10.43 4.61
N ASN A 234 -17.90 -9.63 4.65
CA ASN A 234 -18.99 -9.62 3.67
C ASN A 234 -18.99 -8.37 2.77
N ASN A 235 -17.91 -7.58 2.78
CA ASN A 235 -17.82 -6.38 1.97
C ASN A 235 -17.55 -6.74 0.51
N LYS A 236 -18.52 -6.44 -0.37
CA LYS A 236 -18.45 -6.77 -1.81
C LYS A 236 -17.30 -6.06 -2.51
N ASP A 237 -17.02 -4.82 -2.14
CA ASP A 237 -15.98 -4.01 -2.78
C ASP A 237 -14.58 -4.49 -2.36
N ALA A 238 -14.39 -4.91 -1.10
CA ALA A 238 -13.17 -5.60 -0.66
C ALA A 238 -12.95 -6.91 -1.46
N LYS A 239 -14.02 -7.68 -1.68
CA LYS A 239 -13.93 -8.89 -2.50
C LYS A 239 -13.56 -8.58 -3.95
N ILE A 240 -14.13 -7.55 -4.55
CA ILE A 240 -13.77 -7.10 -5.92
C ILE A 240 -12.28 -6.82 -6.01
N PHE A 241 -11.72 -6.08 -5.04
CA PHE A 241 -10.28 -5.77 -5.02
C PHE A 241 -9.43 -7.04 -4.89
N ILE A 242 -9.77 -7.93 -3.95
CA ILE A 242 -9.04 -9.19 -3.72
C ILE A 242 -9.11 -10.09 -4.95
N ASP A 243 -10.28 -10.22 -5.56
CA ASP A 243 -10.47 -11.02 -6.77
C ASP A 243 -9.66 -10.46 -7.93
N TYR A 244 -9.59 -9.13 -8.08
CA TYR A 244 -8.78 -8.51 -9.11
C TYR A 244 -7.28 -8.77 -8.91
N VAL A 245 -6.77 -8.68 -7.68
CA VAL A 245 -5.36 -9.03 -7.36
C VAL A 245 -5.04 -10.45 -7.81
N ASN A 246 -5.97 -11.39 -7.62
CA ASN A 246 -5.82 -12.80 -7.97
C ASN A 246 -6.19 -13.11 -9.43
N SER A 247 -6.75 -12.17 -10.19
CA SER A 247 -7.11 -12.36 -11.58
C SER A 247 -5.87 -12.45 -12.48
N LYS A 248 -6.08 -12.91 -13.72
CA LYS A 248 -5.01 -12.95 -14.74
C LYS A 248 -4.38 -11.57 -14.96
N GLU A 249 -5.21 -10.52 -14.99
CA GLU A 249 -4.78 -9.13 -15.17
C GLU A 249 -3.98 -8.62 -13.98
N GLY A 250 -4.46 -8.85 -12.76
CA GLY A 250 -3.75 -8.50 -11.52
C GLY A 250 -2.40 -9.21 -11.41
N GLN A 251 -2.38 -10.50 -11.72
CA GLN A 251 -1.15 -11.31 -11.74
C GLN A 251 -0.16 -10.84 -12.81
N ALA A 252 -0.64 -10.39 -13.98
CA ALA A 252 0.21 -9.82 -15.02
C ALA A 252 0.89 -8.50 -14.56
N ILE A 253 0.16 -7.63 -13.82
CA ILE A 253 0.73 -6.41 -13.24
C ILE A 253 1.83 -6.76 -12.22
N LEU A 254 1.57 -7.73 -11.33
CA LEU A 254 2.53 -8.21 -10.34
C LEU A 254 3.78 -8.79 -11.02
N ALA A 255 3.62 -9.69 -11.98
CA ALA A 255 4.73 -10.30 -12.74
C ALA A 255 5.56 -9.24 -13.48
N LYS A 256 4.90 -8.25 -14.12
CA LYS A 256 5.57 -7.11 -14.78
C LYS A 256 6.45 -6.33 -13.79
N ALA A 257 6.02 -6.18 -12.54
CA ALA A 257 6.80 -5.52 -11.50
C ALA A 257 7.95 -6.39 -10.95
N GLY A 258 7.99 -7.69 -11.25
CA GLY A 258 9.04 -8.62 -10.82
C GLY A 258 8.65 -9.52 -9.65
N PHE A 259 7.38 -9.54 -9.24
CA PHE A 259 6.90 -10.54 -8.29
C PHE A 259 6.88 -11.93 -8.91
N GLY A 260 7.23 -12.93 -8.14
CA GLY A 260 7.02 -14.33 -8.48
C GLY A 260 5.55 -14.73 -8.29
N ALA A 261 5.13 -15.79 -8.99
CA ALA A 261 3.81 -16.37 -8.82
C ALA A 261 3.62 -16.90 -7.37
N PRO A 262 2.36 -17.00 -6.88
CA PRO A 262 2.10 -17.69 -5.63
C PRO A 262 2.59 -19.15 -5.72
N ALA A 263 3.02 -19.72 -4.59
CA ALA A 263 3.37 -21.15 -4.55
C ALA A 263 2.12 -21.96 -4.93
N THR A 264 2.27 -22.86 -5.89
CA THR A 264 1.21 -23.81 -6.22
C THR A 264 0.84 -24.61 -4.98
N LYS A 265 -0.48 -24.70 -4.71
CA LYS A 265 -1.01 -25.55 -3.63
C LYS A 265 -0.80 -27.02 -3.94
#